data_65b43d046aecf759b2f17258c748dc1f
#
_entry.id   65b43d046aecf759b2f17258c748dc1f
#
_cell.length_a   1.000
_cell.length_b   1.000
_cell.length_c   1.000
_cell.angle_alpha   90.00
_cell.angle_beta   90.00
_cell.angle_gamma   90.00
#
_symmetry.space_group_name_H-M   'P 1'
#
loop_
_entity.id
_entity.type
_entity.pdbx_description
1 polymer ?
#
loop_
_entity_poly.entity_id
_entity_poly.type
_entity_poly.pdbx_seq_one_letter_code
_entity_poly.pdbx_strand_id
1 'polypeptide(L)'
;MIGVTVTVKLQNKLAKDSIIMSLKNVSQYLFTEERGLLLRCFTNVSDTQVDMFHLWKDKSYQLQTRKEFSTKFWKDIIEMGGVVSLIEGKCEVEMSSFINSSLVKI
;
A
#
# COMPACT_ATOMS: atom_id res chain seq x y z
N MET A 1 -7.35 -13.27 3.42
CA MET A 1 -6.67 -12.06 2.89
C MET A 1 -6.26 -11.14 4.04
N ILE A 2 -5.23 -10.37 3.81
CA ILE A 2 -4.74 -9.36 4.76
C ILE A 2 -4.90 -7.99 4.14
N GLY A 3 -5.58 -7.10 4.86
CA GLY A 3 -5.69 -5.69 4.49
C GLY A 3 -4.69 -4.84 5.27
N VAL A 4 -4.02 -3.95 4.57
CA VAL A 4 -3.06 -3.02 5.16
C VAL A 4 -3.43 -1.61 4.75
N THR A 5 -3.74 -0.77 5.73
CA THR A 5 -3.98 0.65 5.51
C THR A 5 -2.78 1.44 6.03
N VAL A 6 -2.19 2.24 5.16
CA VAL A 6 -1.02 3.05 5.49
C VAL A 6 -1.37 4.51 5.30
N THR A 7 -1.14 5.32 6.34
CA THR A 7 -1.28 6.78 6.26
C THR A 7 0.09 7.41 6.25
N VAL A 8 0.36 8.23 5.24
CA VAL A 8 1.62 8.97 5.11
C VAL A 8 1.32 10.45 5.13
N LYS A 9 1.90 11.16 6.11
CA LYS A 9 1.82 12.61 6.22
C LYS A 9 3.20 13.20 5.96
N LEU A 10 3.26 14.18 5.07
CA LEU A 10 4.48 14.83 4.66
C LEU A 10 4.40 16.33 4.93
N GLN A 11 5.53 17.02 4.83
CA GLN A 11 5.60 18.46 5.20
C GLN A 11 5.01 19.38 4.14
N ASN A 12 4.98 18.95 2.87
CA ASN A 12 4.47 19.77 1.78
C ASN A 12 3.98 18.92 0.62
N LYS A 13 3.30 19.58 -0.31
CA LYS A 13 2.71 18.95 -1.48
C LYS A 13 3.76 18.30 -2.40
N LEU A 14 4.90 18.95 -2.59
CA LEU A 14 5.96 18.43 -3.45
C LEU A 14 6.49 17.09 -2.92
N ALA A 15 6.74 17.00 -1.62
CA ALA A 15 7.19 15.76 -0.98
C ALA A 15 6.13 14.66 -1.13
N LYS A 16 4.86 14.97 -0.92
CA LYS A 16 3.77 14.01 -1.08
C LYS A 16 3.68 13.51 -2.52
N ASP A 17 3.69 14.40 -3.50
CA ASP A 17 3.59 14.04 -4.92
C ASP A 17 4.78 13.16 -5.35
N SER A 18 5.96 13.46 -4.84
CA SER A 18 7.17 12.69 -5.08
C SER A 18 7.05 11.25 -4.54
N ILE A 19 6.49 11.08 -3.35
CA ILE A 19 6.26 9.77 -2.75
C ILE A 19 5.24 8.97 -3.56
N ILE A 20 4.14 9.59 -3.97
CA ILE A 20 3.14 8.93 -4.81
C ILE A 20 3.77 8.43 -6.11
N MET A 21 4.59 9.25 -6.75
CA MET A 21 5.27 8.85 -7.99
C MET A 21 6.21 7.68 -7.77
N SER A 22 6.99 7.70 -6.70
CA SER A 22 7.88 6.58 -6.35
C SER A 22 7.10 5.29 -6.10
N LEU A 23 5.96 5.38 -5.42
CA LEU A 23 5.08 4.23 -5.18
C LEU A 23 4.50 3.68 -6.47
N LYS A 24 4.08 4.53 -7.38
CA LYS A 24 3.57 4.10 -8.69
C LYS A 24 4.65 3.39 -9.51
N ASN A 25 5.88 3.88 -9.46
CA ASN A 25 6.99 3.24 -10.15
C ASN A 25 7.30 1.84 -9.60
N VAL A 26 7.19 1.66 -8.29
CA VAL A 26 7.39 0.36 -7.64
C VAL A 26 6.21 -0.60 -7.87
N SER A 27 5.01 -0.06 -8.06
CA SER A 27 3.79 -0.88 -8.21
C SER A 27 3.89 -1.91 -9.31
N GLN A 28 4.49 -1.58 -10.44
CA GLN A 28 4.63 -2.52 -11.56
C GLN A 28 5.49 -3.74 -11.22
N TYR A 29 6.38 -3.63 -10.24
CA TYR A 29 7.19 -4.75 -9.75
C TYR A 29 6.49 -5.54 -8.66
N LEU A 30 5.58 -4.92 -7.92
CA LEU A 30 4.88 -5.52 -6.80
C LEU A 30 3.58 -6.20 -7.24
N PHE A 31 2.93 -5.68 -8.28
CA PHE A 31 1.64 -6.16 -8.72
C PHE A 31 1.79 -7.35 -9.66
N THR A 32 2.26 -8.46 -9.11
CA THR A 32 2.37 -9.74 -9.77
C THR A 32 1.66 -10.80 -8.93
N GLU A 33 1.16 -11.83 -9.58
CA GLU A 33 0.52 -12.95 -8.90
C GLU A 33 1.48 -13.65 -7.94
N GLU A 34 2.74 -13.74 -8.30
CA GLU A 34 3.79 -14.35 -7.49
C GLU A 34 4.02 -13.62 -6.17
N ARG A 35 3.76 -12.33 -6.13
CA ARG A 35 3.92 -11.51 -4.93
C ARG A 35 2.68 -11.48 -4.04
N GLY A 36 1.56 -11.99 -4.53
CA GLY A 36 0.33 -12.10 -3.78
C GLY A 36 -0.38 -10.79 -3.45
N LEU A 37 -0.02 -9.69 -4.12
CA LEU A 37 -0.73 -8.43 -3.99
C LEU A 37 -1.94 -8.43 -4.92
N LEU A 38 -3.14 -8.35 -4.34
CA LEU A 38 -4.39 -8.43 -5.09
C LEU A 38 -4.93 -7.06 -5.49
N LEU A 39 -4.73 -6.06 -4.65
CA LEU A 39 -5.24 -4.71 -4.87
C LEU A 39 -4.36 -3.69 -4.17
N ARG A 40 -4.18 -2.54 -4.81
CA ARG A 40 -3.50 -1.40 -4.22
C ARG A 40 -4.19 -0.13 -4.64
N CYS A 41 -4.58 0.68 -3.67
CA CYS A 41 -5.26 1.95 -3.90
C CYS A 41 -4.53 3.08 -3.22
N PHE A 42 -4.64 4.27 -3.78
CA PHE A 42 -4.18 5.51 -3.16
C PHE A 42 -5.36 6.45 -2.99
N THR A 43 -5.49 7.05 -1.84
CA THR A 43 -6.41 8.15 -1.59
C THR A 43 -5.61 9.42 -1.32
N ASN A 44 -5.76 10.40 -2.18
CA ASN A 44 -5.13 11.69 -2.04
C ASN A 44 -5.96 12.54 -1.09
N VAL A 45 -5.60 12.52 0.19
CA VAL A 45 -6.43 13.10 1.26
C VAL A 45 -6.32 14.62 1.31
N SER A 46 -5.10 15.14 1.19
CA SER A 46 -4.81 16.58 1.23
C SER A 46 -3.48 16.86 0.54
N ASP A 47 -3.07 18.12 0.54
CA ASP A 47 -1.76 18.51 -0.01
C ASP A 47 -0.59 17.83 0.70
N THR A 48 -0.79 17.35 1.91
CA THR A 48 0.28 16.77 2.73
C THR A 48 0.05 15.31 3.13
N GLN A 49 -1.11 14.74 2.82
CA GLN A 49 -1.44 13.38 3.24
C GLN A 49 -1.90 12.51 2.10
N VAL A 50 -1.38 11.31 2.05
CA VAL A 50 -1.85 10.22 1.19
C VAL A 50 -2.10 8.98 2.03
N ASP A 51 -3.22 8.32 1.79
CA ASP A 51 -3.55 7.04 2.37
C ASP A 51 -3.42 5.96 1.29
N MET A 52 -2.92 4.80 1.70
CA MET A 52 -2.79 3.63 0.83
C MET A 52 -3.52 2.46 1.43
N PHE A 53 -4.15 1.68 0.58
CA PHE A 53 -4.74 0.40 0.96
C PHE A 53 -4.13 -0.70 0.11
N HIS A 54 -3.64 -1.74 0.77
CA HIS A 54 -3.09 -2.93 0.13
C HIS A 54 -3.89 -4.15 0.55
N LEU A 55 -4.29 -4.95 -0.41
CA LEU A 55 -4.95 -6.23 -0.15
C LEU A 55 -4.01 -7.36 -0.58
N TRP A 56 -3.62 -8.19 0.36
CA TRP A 56 -2.72 -9.31 0.16
C TRP A 56 -3.45 -10.64 0.24
N LYS A 57 -3.01 -11.59 -0.55
CA LYS A 57 -3.54 -12.94 -0.56
C LYS A 57 -3.41 -13.61 0.82
N ASP A 58 -2.24 -13.50 1.43
CA ASP A 58 -2.00 -13.90 2.81
C ASP A 58 -0.83 -13.13 3.43
N LYS A 59 -0.59 -13.37 4.71
CA LYS A 59 0.42 -12.64 5.47
C LYS A 59 1.86 -12.94 5.04
N SER A 60 2.14 -14.13 4.56
CA SER A 60 3.50 -14.51 4.13
C SER A 60 3.97 -13.68 2.96
N TYR A 61 3.11 -13.41 1.99
CA TYR A 61 3.42 -12.54 0.85
C TYR A 61 3.67 -11.11 1.29
N GLN A 62 2.85 -10.59 2.20
CA GLN A 62 3.02 -9.24 2.73
C GLN A 62 4.37 -9.09 3.45
N LEU A 63 4.73 -10.04 4.31
CA LEU A 63 5.98 -10.00 5.05
C LEU A 63 7.20 -10.09 4.13
N GLN A 64 7.14 -10.91 3.11
CA GLN A 64 8.22 -11.04 2.14
C GLN A 64 8.45 -9.73 1.39
N THR A 65 7.39 -9.08 0.93
CA THR A 65 7.49 -7.80 0.24
C THR A 65 7.98 -6.69 1.16
N ARG A 66 7.52 -6.67 2.41
CA ARG A 66 8.01 -5.72 3.41
C ARG A 66 9.52 -5.86 3.60
N LYS A 67 10.02 -7.08 3.70
CA LYS A 67 11.45 -7.35 3.84
C LYS A 67 12.26 -6.88 2.63
N GLU A 68 11.76 -7.07 1.43
CA GLU A 68 12.48 -6.74 0.19
C GLU A 68 12.45 -5.25 -0.16
N PHE A 69 11.32 -4.56 0.07
CA PHE A 69 11.09 -3.22 -0.48
C PHE A 69 10.66 -2.19 0.57
N SER A 70 9.72 -2.55 1.43
CA SER A 70 9.00 -1.55 2.22
C SER A 70 9.83 -0.93 3.33
N THR A 71 10.70 -1.68 3.97
CA THR A 71 11.48 -1.20 5.12
C THR A 71 12.35 0.00 4.75
N LYS A 72 13.08 -0.10 3.64
CA LYS A 72 13.89 1.01 3.14
C LYS A 72 13.04 2.20 2.74
N PHE A 73 11.94 1.94 2.07
CA PHE A 73 11.03 2.98 1.59
C PHE A 73 10.45 3.80 2.75
N TRP A 74 9.96 3.12 3.78
CA TRP A 74 9.42 3.80 4.97
C TRP A 74 10.49 4.57 5.73
N LYS A 75 11.69 4.04 5.80
CA LYS A 75 12.83 4.73 6.41
C LYS A 75 13.14 6.03 5.67
N ASP A 76 13.16 6.00 4.35
CA ASP A 76 13.41 7.19 3.53
C ASP A 76 12.34 8.27 3.77
N ILE A 77 11.07 7.88 3.88
CA ILE A 77 9.98 8.81 4.19
C ILE A 77 10.18 9.47 5.55
N ILE A 78 10.53 8.69 6.56
CA ILE A 78 10.76 9.19 7.92
C ILE A 78 11.96 10.15 7.93
N GLU A 79 13.01 9.83 7.22
CA GLU A 79 14.18 10.71 7.08
C GLU A 79 13.85 12.04 6.39
N MET A 80 12.84 12.06 5.53
CA MET A 80 12.32 13.28 4.91
C MET A 80 11.39 14.09 5.82
N GLY A 81 11.24 13.69 7.08
CA GLY A 81 10.33 14.33 8.02
C GLY A 81 8.88 13.88 7.90
N GLY A 82 8.64 12.79 7.20
CA GLY A 82 7.31 12.20 7.08
C GLY A 82 6.92 11.38 8.29
N VAL A 83 5.62 11.23 8.49
CA VAL A 83 5.04 10.38 9.53
C VAL A 83 4.24 9.28 8.85
N VAL A 84 4.57 8.05 9.19
CA VAL A 84 3.90 6.85 8.65
C VAL A 84 3.19 6.13 9.78
N SER A 85 1.89 5.86 9.58
CA SER A 85 1.13 5.00 10.46
C SER A 85 0.49 3.86 9.66
N LEU A 86 0.37 2.71 10.29
CA LEU A 86 -0.04 1.48 9.62
C LEU A 86 -1.03 0.72 10.48
N ILE A 87 -2.11 0.27 9.84
CA ILE A 87 -3.10 -0.63 10.43
C ILE A 87 -3.19 -1.85 9.53
N GLU A 88 -3.14 -3.04 10.11
CA GLU A 88 -3.26 -4.28 9.36
C GLU A 88 -4.13 -5.31 10.07
N GLY A 89 -4.78 -6.17 9.33
CA GLY A 89 -5.61 -7.22 9.87
C GLY A 89 -6.23 -8.10 8.80
N LYS A 90 -6.99 -9.08 9.25
CA LYS A 90 -7.76 -9.93 8.33
C LYS A 90 -8.77 -9.08 7.59
N CYS A 91 -8.84 -9.28 6.28
CA CYS A 91 -9.72 -8.53 5.40
C CYS A 91 -10.63 -9.48 4.63
N GLU A 92 -11.91 -9.13 4.56
CA GLU A 92 -12.90 -9.84 3.76
C GLU A 92 -13.50 -8.85 2.76
N VAL A 93 -13.58 -9.28 1.51
CA VAL A 93 -14.31 -8.50 0.50
C VAL A 93 -15.76 -9.00 0.50
N GLU A 94 -16.63 -8.26 1.17
CA GLU A 94 -18.04 -8.61 1.28
C GLU A 94 -18.79 -8.36 -0.03
N MET A 95 -18.54 -7.20 -0.66
CA MET A 95 -19.17 -6.83 -1.92
C MET A 95 -18.16 -6.16 -2.83
N SER A 96 -18.24 -6.46 -4.12
CA SER A 96 -17.42 -5.81 -5.14
C SER A 96 -18.16 -5.80 -6.47
N SER A 97 -18.14 -4.65 -7.14
CA SER A 97 -18.58 -4.53 -8.53
C SER A 97 -17.44 -4.80 -9.51
N PHE A 98 -16.22 -4.92 -9.02
CA PHE A 98 -15.11 -5.43 -9.82
C PHE A 98 -15.32 -6.92 -10.01
N ILE A 99 -15.57 -7.32 -11.23
CA ILE A 99 -15.92 -8.70 -11.55
C ILE A 99 -14.64 -9.55 -11.62
N ASN A 100 -13.99 -9.70 -10.51
CA ASN A 100 -12.88 -10.61 -10.43
C ASN A 100 -13.15 -11.57 -9.29
N SER A 101 -13.44 -12.80 -9.66
CA SER A 101 -13.74 -13.85 -8.71
C SER A 101 -12.61 -14.11 -7.71
N SER A 102 -11.38 -13.73 -8.03
CA SER A 102 -10.26 -13.86 -7.10
C SER A 102 -10.30 -12.86 -5.95
N LEU A 103 -10.98 -11.69 -6.13
CA LEU A 103 -11.20 -10.73 -5.06
C LEU A 103 -12.38 -11.10 -4.18
N VAL A 104 -13.42 -11.69 -4.76
CA VAL A 104 -14.67 -12.05 -4.08
C VAL A 104 -14.71 -13.56 -3.90
N LYS A 105 -13.72 -14.09 -3.28
CA LYS A 105 -13.68 -15.50 -2.92
C LYS A 105 -14.16 -15.68 -1.49
N ILE A 106 -15.42 -15.75 -1.39
CA ILE A 106 -16.08 -15.99 -0.11
C ILE A 106 -16.38 -17.48 0.04
#